data_241c3f44dac80b742d67842e2b285f6e
#
_entry.id   241c3f44dac80b742d67842e2b285f6e
#
_cell.length_a   1.000
_cell.length_b   1.000
_cell.length_c   1.000
_cell.angle_alpha   90.00
_cell.angle_beta   90.00
_cell.angle_gamma   90.00
#
_symmetry.space_group_name_H-M   'P 1'
#
loop_
_entity.id
_entity.type
_entity.pdbx_description
1 polymer ?
#
loop_
_entity_poly.entity_id
_entity_poly.type
_entity_poly.pdbx_seq_one_letter_code
_entity_poly.pdbx_strand_id
1 'polypeptide(L)'
;MKLTTQYAISAALAAATLSSALALSAPLPPVKIQGDVAYLSGGIGKDEARTILAAAKDYPLALEFAAATHAKHGPKPEYNAAVPVTIKDLQGTVVLSTTSEGPFMLVKLPAGRYLISAERNGKVERRLVWVTGEPRLLVFEWAA
;
A
#
# COMPACT_ATOMS: atom_id res chain seq x y z
N MET A 1 9.35 13.75 -74.91
CA MET A 1 9.73 14.23 -73.60
C MET A 1 8.66 13.85 -72.59
N LYS A 2 8.97 12.97 -71.71
CA LYS A 2 8.03 12.58 -70.65
C LYS A 2 8.43 13.30 -69.37
N LEU A 3 7.57 14.25 -68.97
CA LEU A 3 7.67 14.87 -67.69
C LEU A 3 7.17 13.90 -66.63
N THR A 4 8.06 13.31 -65.87
CA THR A 4 7.71 12.55 -64.71
C THR A 4 7.48 13.49 -63.57
N THR A 5 6.23 13.79 -63.32
CA THR A 5 5.84 14.58 -62.13
C THR A 5 6.02 13.63 -60.93
N GLN A 6 7.07 13.87 -60.20
CA GLN A 6 7.23 13.20 -58.90
C GLN A 6 6.31 13.88 -57.92
N TYR A 7 5.27 13.20 -57.58
CA TYR A 7 4.46 13.60 -56.41
C TYR A 7 5.21 13.22 -55.16
N ALA A 8 5.80 14.22 -54.52
CA ALA A 8 6.29 14.03 -53.20
C ALA A 8 5.11 13.89 -52.26
N ILE A 9 4.81 12.69 -51.87
CA ILE A 9 3.86 12.43 -50.81
C ILE A 9 4.58 12.78 -49.50
N SER A 10 4.35 14.01 -49.06
CA SER A 10 4.72 14.39 -47.71
C SER A 10 3.75 13.66 -46.76
N ALA A 11 4.13 12.50 -46.31
CA ALA A 11 3.49 11.85 -45.19
C ALA A 11 3.76 12.74 -43.96
N ALA A 12 2.84 13.62 -43.66
CA ALA A 12 2.84 14.28 -42.37
C ALA A 12 2.58 13.20 -41.32
N LEU A 13 3.64 12.69 -40.71
CA LEU A 13 3.53 11.85 -39.55
C LEU A 13 3.03 12.78 -38.43
N ALA A 14 1.73 12.82 -38.26
CA ALA A 14 1.15 13.39 -37.05
C ALA A 14 1.56 12.44 -35.91
N ALA A 15 2.68 12.75 -35.29
CA ALA A 15 3.01 12.16 -34.01
C ALA A 15 1.93 12.64 -33.05
N ALA A 16 0.90 11.83 -32.90
CA ALA A 16 -0.02 11.96 -31.78
C ALA A 16 0.84 11.68 -30.55
N THR A 17 1.39 12.73 -29.98
CA THR A 17 1.92 12.67 -28.63
C THR A 17 0.71 12.39 -27.74
N LEU A 18 0.47 11.13 -27.47
CA LEU A 18 -0.32 10.72 -26.34
C LEU A 18 0.43 11.22 -25.12
N SER A 19 0.19 12.48 -24.78
CA SER A 19 0.47 12.98 -23.45
C SER A 19 -0.48 12.20 -22.55
N SER A 20 -0.07 11.00 -22.16
CA SER A 20 -0.63 10.39 -20.97
C SER A 20 -0.38 11.44 -19.89
N ALA A 21 -1.41 12.20 -19.56
CA ALA A 21 -1.38 12.94 -18.33
C ALA A 21 -1.17 11.89 -17.26
N LEU A 22 0.10 11.64 -16.88
CA LEU A 22 0.43 10.94 -15.69
C LEU A 22 -0.22 11.78 -14.59
N ALA A 23 -1.41 11.34 -14.18
CA ALA A 23 -1.99 11.86 -12.97
C ALA A 23 -0.87 11.81 -11.95
N LEU A 24 -0.50 12.98 -11.38
CA LEU A 24 0.52 13.08 -10.37
C LEU A 24 0.05 12.31 -9.15
N SER A 25 0.14 10.97 -9.22
CA SER A 25 -0.06 10.11 -8.06
C SER A 25 1.19 10.24 -7.21
N ALA A 26 1.00 10.32 -5.91
CA ALA A 26 2.11 10.25 -4.98
C ALA A 26 2.92 8.98 -5.25
N PRO A 27 4.25 9.02 -5.14
CA PRO A 27 5.05 7.82 -5.26
C PRO A 27 4.73 6.86 -4.11
N LEU A 28 4.92 5.57 -4.33
CA LEU A 28 4.90 4.60 -3.24
C LEU A 28 6.01 4.91 -2.24
N PRO A 29 5.76 4.73 -0.93
CA PRO A 29 6.83 4.71 0.04
C PRO A 29 7.90 3.67 -0.34
N PRO A 30 9.17 3.88 0.05
CA PRO A 30 10.22 2.92 -0.26
C PRO A 30 9.94 1.57 0.39
N VAL A 31 10.20 0.50 -0.36
CA VAL A 31 10.12 -0.87 0.15
C VAL A 31 11.31 -1.12 1.06
N LYS A 32 11.04 -1.61 2.26
CA LYS A 32 12.03 -2.04 3.24
C LYS A 32 12.06 -3.56 3.30
N ILE A 33 13.18 -4.11 3.70
CA ILE A 33 13.36 -5.56 3.85
C ILE A 33 13.85 -5.85 5.26
N GLN A 34 13.17 -6.78 5.93
CA GLN A 34 13.61 -7.34 7.20
C GLN A 34 13.60 -8.87 7.07
N GLY A 35 14.79 -9.50 7.15
CA GLY A 35 14.92 -10.91 6.83
C GLY A 35 14.46 -11.19 5.39
N ASP A 36 13.51 -12.09 5.24
CA ASP A 36 12.90 -12.44 3.94
C ASP A 36 11.61 -11.66 3.65
N VAL A 37 11.26 -10.70 4.49
CA VAL A 37 9.98 -9.97 4.40
C VAL A 37 10.22 -8.58 3.81
N ALA A 38 9.60 -8.32 2.66
CA ALA A 38 9.52 -6.99 2.08
C ALA A 38 8.24 -6.31 2.53
N TYR A 39 8.32 -5.05 2.90
CA TYR A 39 7.18 -4.28 3.36
C TYR A 39 7.35 -2.79 3.07
N LEU A 40 6.24 -2.09 3.06
CA LEU A 40 6.20 -0.63 3.04
C LEU A 40 5.07 -0.15 3.95
N SER A 41 5.18 1.07 4.44
CA SER A 41 4.14 1.72 5.23
C SER A 41 4.05 3.20 4.94
N GLY A 42 2.89 3.78 5.16
CA GLY A 42 2.63 5.18 4.92
C GLY A 42 1.14 5.46 4.82
N GLY A 43 0.78 6.43 4.00
CA GLY A 43 -0.61 6.79 3.74
C GLY A 43 -1.08 8.00 4.53
N ILE A 44 -0.15 8.82 5.01
CA ILE A 44 -0.49 10.13 5.57
C ILE A 44 -0.77 11.07 4.40
N GLY A 45 -2.03 11.43 4.22
CA GLY A 45 -2.49 12.19 3.09
C GLY A 45 -3.20 11.32 2.04
N LYS A 46 -4.15 11.92 1.35
CA LYS A 46 -5.05 11.20 0.46
C LYS A 46 -4.35 10.56 -0.73
N ASP A 47 -3.37 11.26 -1.30
CA ASP A 47 -2.72 10.81 -2.53
C ASP A 47 -1.81 9.62 -2.27
N GLU A 48 -1.04 9.64 -1.19
CA GLU A 48 -0.21 8.51 -0.78
C GLU A 48 -1.08 7.31 -0.38
N ALA A 49 -2.16 7.54 0.37
CA ALA A 49 -3.10 6.49 0.74
C ALA A 49 -3.71 5.81 -0.50
N ARG A 50 -4.11 6.57 -1.51
CA ARG A 50 -4.63 6.01 -2.76
C ARG A 50 -3.59 5.18 -3.49
N THR A 51 -2.35 5.66 -3.53
CA THR A 51 -1.25 4.94 -4.19
C THR A 51 -0.98 3.61 -3.50
N ILE A 52 -0.96 3.59 -2.17
CA ILE A 52 -0.77 2.37 -1.38
C ILE A 52 -1.94 1.40 -1.59
N LEU A 53 -3.18 1.87 -1.52
CA LEU A 53 -4.36 1.03 -1.73
C LEU A 53 -4.41 0.44 -3.14
N ALA A 54 -3.99 1.20 -4.15
CA ALA A 54 -3.88 0.69 -5.51
C ALA A 54 -2.81 -0.39 -5.65
N ALA A 55 -1.73 -0.32 -4.89
CA ALA A 55 -0.66 -1.31 -4.89
C ALA A 55 -0.98 -2.55 -4.05
N ALA A 56 -2.00 -2.50 -3.20
CA ALA A 56 -2.35 -3.61 -2.30
C ALA A 56 -2.68 -4.92 -3.04
N LYS A 57 -3.16 -4.85 -4.27
CA LYS A 57 -3.40 -6.02 -5.12
C LYS A 57 -2.14 -6.83 -5.43
N ASP A 58 -0.97 -6.21 -5.33
CA ASP A 58 0.32 -6.84 -5.61
C ASP A 58 0.99 -7.41 -4.35
N TYR A 59 0.33 -7.29 -3.21
CA TYR A 59 0.81 -7.77 -1.91
C TYR A 59 -0.17 -8.77 -1.31
N PRO A 60 0.33 -9.87 -0.75
CA PRO A 60 -0.54 -10.88 -0.13
C PRO A 60 -1.24 -10.37 1.13
N LEU A 61 -0.70 -9.33 1.77
CA LEU A 61 -1.25 -8.77 3.00
C LEU A 61 -1.17 -7.26 3.00
N ALA A 62 -2.29 -6.62 3.29
CA ALA A 62 -2.41 -5.20 3.57
C ALA A 62 -3.00 -4.99 4.97
N LEU A 63 -2.42 -4.09 5.73
CA LEU A 63 -2.88 -3.71 7.06
C LEU A 63 -3.35 -2.26 7.03
N GLU A 64 -4.48 -2.00 7.66
CA GLU A 64 -5.01 -0.67 7.90
C GLU A 64 -5.18 -0.46 9.41
N PHE A 65 -4.72 0.69 9.91
CA PHE A 65 -4.80 1.05 11.32
C PHE A 65 -5.74 2.23 11.48
N ALA A 66 -6.92 1.97 12.03
CA ALA A 66 -7.98 2.94 12.19
C ALA A 66 -8.28 3.23 13.66
N ALA A 67 -8.57 4.49 13.96
CA ALA A 67 -9.21 4.83 15.22
C ALA A 67 -10.72 4.71 15.04
N ALA A 68 -11.38 3.94 15.91
CA ALA A 68 -12.83 3.92 15.96
C ALA A 68 -13.31 5.27 16.49
N THR A 69 -13.84 6.11 15.62
CA THR A 69 -14.46 7.37 16.03
C THR A 69 -15.97 7.15 16.16
N HIS A 70 -16.47 7.15 17.38
CA HIS A 70 -17.91 7.15 17.65
C HIS A 70 -18.54 8.56 17.53
N ALA A 71 -17.76 9.56 17.17
CA ALA A 71 -18.23 10.92 17.08
C ALA A 71 -18.77 11.22 15.68
N LYS A 72 -20.07 11.33 15.54
CA LYS A 72 -20.72 11.83 14.31
C LYS A 72 -20.28 13.26 13.91
N HIS A 73 -19.59 13.97 14.79
CA HIS A 73 -19.17 15.37 14.64
C HIS A 73 -17.84 15.65 15.36
N GLY A 74 -16.97 14.66 15.48
CA GLY A 74 -15.66 14.83 16.10
C GLY A 74 -14.59 15.37 15.14
N PRO A 75 -13.44 15.82 15.68
CA PRO A 75 -12.31 16.16 14.84
C PRO A 75 -11.94 14.98 13.92
N LYS A 76 -11.39 15.29 12.74
CA LYS A 76 -10.95 14.31 11.74
C LYS A 76 -10.30 13.11 12.41
N PRO A 77 -10.59 11.87 11.95
CA PRO A 77 -9.90 10.71 12.47
C PRO A 77 -8.40 10.98 12.44
N GLU A 78 -7.77 10.99 13.61
CA GLU A 78 -6.33 11.06 13.68
C GLU A 78 -5.80 9.78 13.03
N TYR A 79 -5.21 9.93 11.86
CA TYR A 79 -4.49 8.84 11.24
C TYR A 79 -3.36 8.43 12.16
N ASN A 80 -3.36 7.17 12.55
CA ASN A 80 -2.36 6.64 13.43
C ASN A 80 -1.03 6.54 12.68
N ALA A 81 -0.22 7.57 12.82
CA ALA A 81 1.19 7.45 12.50
C ALA A 81 1.88 6.73 13.65
N ALA A 82 2.88 5.92 13.34
CA ALA A 82 3.72 5.23 14.31
C ALA A 82 2.99 4.13 15.13
N VAL A 83 2.46 3.14 14.43
CA VAL A 83 1.88 1.93 15.04
C VAL A 83 2.93 0.84 15.08
N PRO A 84 3.37 0.37 16.28
CA PRO A 84 4.22 -0.80 16.38
C PRO A 84 3.50 -2.06 15.90
N VAL A 85 4.13 -2.81 15.01
CA VAL A 85 3.59 -4.03 14.40
C VAL A 85 4.58 -5.16 14.59
N THR A 86 4.08 -6.30 15.04
CA THR A 86 4.86 -7.54 15.14
C THR A 86 4.09 -8.65 14.42
N ILE A 87 4.77 -9.36 13.54
CA ILE A 87 4.23 -10.53 12.85
C ILE A 87 5.04 -11.75 13.26
N LYS A 88 4.35 -12.76 13.75
CA LYS A 88 4.94 -14.04 14.16
C LYS A 88 4.36 -15.18 13.33
N ASP A 89 5.18 -16.17 13.01
CA ASP A 89 4.68 -17.44 12.50
C ASP A 89 4.04 -18.28 13.64
N LEU A 90 3.49 -19.43 13.32
CA LEU A 90 2.86 -20.30 14.34
C LEU A 90 3.85 -20.96 15.30
N GLN A 91 5.13 -20.96 14.97
CA GLN A 91 6.19 -21.43 15.87
C GLN A 91 6.61 -20.34 16.87
N GLY A 92 6.03 -19.15 16.76
CA GLY A 92 6.34 -18.01 17.61
C GLY A 92 7.57 -17.22 17.15
N THR A 93 8.11 -17.53 15.99
CA THR A 93 9.24 -16.77 15.42
C THR A 93 8.76 -15.44 14.88
N VAL A 94 9.41 -14.36 15.31
CA VAL A 94 9.14 -13.03 14.78
C VAL A 94 9.71 -12.94 13.36
N VAL A 95 8.82 -12.74 12.37
CA VAL A 95 9.22 -12.58 10.97
C VAL A 95 9.28 -11.13 10.57
N LEU A 96 8.55 -10.25 11.26
CA LEU A 96 8.60 -8.80 11.08
C LEU A 96 8.32 -8.11 12.41
N SER A 97 9.15 -7.13 12.76
CA SER A 97 8.92 -6.22 13.88
C SER A 97 9.34 -4.83 13.45
N THR A 98 8.37 -3.94 13.33
CA THR A 98 8.60 -2.58 12.83
C THR A 98 7.51 -1.64 13.31
N THR A 99 7.71 -0.37 13.06
CA THR A 99 6.70 0.67 13.32
C THR A 99 6.16 1.18 11.99
N SER A 100 4.85 1.13 11.81
CA SER A 100 4.21 1.69 10.63
C SER A 100 4.33 3.21 10.63
N GLU A 101 4.73 3.79 9.52
CA GLU A 101 4.90 5.24 9.36
C GLU A 101 3.58 5.96 8.99
N GLY A 102 2.49 5.23 8.91
CA GLY A 102 1.19 5.75 8.57
C GLY A 102 0.10 4.70 8.78
N PRO A 103 -1.13 4.99 8.37
CA PRO A 103 -2.27 4.10 8.61
C PRO A 103 -2.30 2.84 7.75
N PHE A 104 -1.40 2.70 6.77
CA PHE A 104 -1.35 1.54 5.89
C PHE A 104 0.02 0.88 5.89
N MET A 105 0.01 -0.44 5.82
CA MET A 105 1.21 -1.25 5.62
C MET A 105 0.92 -2.37 4.63
N LEU A 106 1.80 -2.53 3.64
CA LEU A 106 1.76 -3.65 2.71
C LEU A 106 2.92 -4.58 3.02
N VAL A 107 2.65 -5.88 3.08
CA VAL A 107 3.64 -6.88 3.50
C VAL A 107 3.64 -8.05 2.52
N LYS A 108 4.83 -8.44 2.08
CA LYS A 108 5.04 -9.68 1.32
C LYS A 108 5.48 -10.79 2.28
N LEU A 109 4.54 -11.64 2.63
CA LEU A 109 4.78 -12.83 3.43
C LEU A 109 4.65 -14.08 2.58
N PRO A 110 5.48 -15.11 2.81
CA PRO A 110 5.22 -16.43 2.26
C PRO A 110 3.86 -16.96 2.70
N ALA A 111 3.25 -17.83 1.90
CA ALA A 111 2.00 -18.48 2.28
C ALA A 111 2.16 -19.19 3.64
N GLY A 112 1.19 -19.02 4.52
CA GLY A 112 1.23 -19.60 5.86
C GLY A 112 0.29 -18.85 6.80
N ARG A 113 0.33 -19.27 8.06
CA ARG A 113 -0.44 -18.68 9.14
C ARG A 113 0.44 -17.80 10.00
N TYR A 114 -0.07 -16.63 10.33
CA TYR A 114 0.68 -15.64 11.11
C TYR A 114 -0.20 -15.02 12.18
N LEU A 115 0.42 -14.67 13.30
CA LEU A 115 -0.19 -13.83 14.31
C LEU A 115 0.36 -12.42 14.15
N ILE A 116 -0.55 -11.47 13.92
CA ILE A 116 -0.20 -10.06 13.75
C ILE A 116 -0.67 -9.30 14.98
N SER A 117 0.25 -8.58 15.60
CA SER A 117 -0.03 -7.71 16.74
C SER A 117 0.26 -6.26 16.35
N ALA A 118 -0.67 -5.37 16.66
CA ALA A 118 -0.51 -3.94 16.46
C ALA A 118 -0.88 -3.22 17.76
N GLU A 119 -0.12 -2.20 18.13
CA GLU A 119 -0.28 -1.50 19.40
C GLU A 119 -0.58 -0.02 19.18
N ARG A 120 -1.53 0.48 19.94
CA ARG A 120 -1.82 1.91 20.03
C ARG A 120 -2.14 2.30 21.47
N ASN A 121 -1.41 3.30 21.99
CA ASN A 121 -1.62 3.81 23.35
C ASN A 121 -1.67 2.70 24.41
N GLY A 122 -0.78 1.73 24.34
CA GLY A 122 -0.70 0.60 25.26
C GLY A 122 -1.74 -0.51 25.01
N LYS A 123 -2.64 -0.34 24.05
CA LYS A 123 -3.64 -1.36 23.70
C LYS A 123 -3.17 -2.16 22.50
N VAL A 124 -3.08 -3.47 22.67
CA VAL A 124 -2.63 -4.40 21.63
C VAL A 124 -3.84 -5.10 21.03
N GLU A 125 -3.96 -4.99 19.70
CA GLU A 125 -4.90 -5.78 18.91
C GLU A 125 -4.13 -6.90 18.20
N ARG A 126 -4.71 -8.10 18.23
CA ARG A 126 -4.12 -9.29 17.60
C ARG A 126 -5.08 -9.89 16.59
N ARG A 127 -4.52 -10.34 15.47
CA ARG A 127 -5.26 -11.06 14.43
C ARG A 127 -4.45 -12.24 13.96
N LEU A 128 -5.11 -13.39 13.93
CA LEU A 128 -4.60 -14.57 13.25
C LEU A 128 -5.00 -14.50 11.79
N VAL A 129 -4.04 -14.62 10.89
CA VAL A 129 -4.28 -14.53 9.45
C VAL A 129 -3.69 -15.72 8.72
N TRP A 130 -4.39 -16.17 7.71
CA TRP A 130 -3.89 -17.15 6.76
C TRP A 130 -3.53 -16.42 5.46
N VAL A 131 -2.23 -16.31 5.18
CA VAL A 131 -1.72 -15.74 3.94
C VAL A 131 -1.72 -16.82 2.87
N THR A 132 -2.42 -16.53 1.78
CA THR A 132 -2.47 -17.36 0.58
C THR A 132 -1.90 -16.56 -0.60
N GLY A 133 -2.04 -17.04 -1.82
CA GLY A 133 -1.68 -16.26 -3.00
C GLY A 133 -2.62 -15.09 -3.30
N GLU A 134 -3.75 -14.99 -2.60
CA GLU A 134 -4.74 -13.93 -2.80
C GLU A 134 -4.50 -12.76 -1.84
N PRO A 135 -4.60 -11.49 -2.33
CA PRO A 135 -4.46 -10.31 -1.48
C PRO A 135 -5.53 -10.29 -0.37
N ARG A 136 -5.12 -9.93 0.84
CA ARG A 136 -5.99 -9.74 1.99
C ARG A 136 -5.77 -8.38 2.61
N LEU A 137 -6.87 -7.73 2.99
CA LEU A 137 -6.86 -6.52 3.80
C LEU A 137 -7.36 -6.85 5.21
N LEU A 138 -6.56 -6.51 6.22
CA LEU A 138 -6.93 -6.57 7.62
C LEU A 138 -7.03 -5.15 8.18
N VAL A 139 -8.13 -4.85 8.84
CA VAL A 139 -8.33 -3.58 9.52
C VAL A 139 -8.19 -3.79 11.03
N PHE A 140 -7.28 -3.04 11.63
CA PHE A 140 -7.12 -2.97 13.07
C PHE A 140 -7.81 -1.70 13.57
N GLU A 141 -8.75 -1.86 14.48
CA GLU A 141 -9.48 -0.76 15.09
C GLU A 141 -9.29 -0.77 16.60
N TRP A 142 -9.04 0.39 17.15
CA TRP A 142 -9.00 0.61 18.58
C TRP A 142 -10.17 1.49 19.00
N ALA A 143 -10.86 1.07 20.04
CA ALA A 143 -11.88 1.90 20.67
C ALA A 143 -11.23 3.18 21.22
N ALA A 144 -11.94 4.27 21.04
CA ALA A 144 -11.53 5.58 21.57
C ALA A 144 -11.50 5.58 23.11
#